data_de07d2ee0cba9fa01cb2cc5468aa9737
#
_entry.id   de07d2ee0cba9fa01cb2cc5468aa9737
#
_cell.length_a   1.000
_cell.length_b   1.000
_cell.length_c   1.000
_cell.angle_alpha   90.00
_cell.angle_beta   90.00
_cell.angle_gamma   90.00
#
_symmetry.space_group_name_H-M   'P 1'
#
loop_
_entity.id
_entity.type
_entity.pdbx_description
1 polymer ?
#
loop_
_entity_poly.entity_id
_entity_poly.type
_entity_poly.pdbx_seq_one_letter_code
_entity_poly.pdbx_strand_id
1 'polypeptide(L)'
;MKKIAFIAIFAGIVLSWGKIHAFITAAPDFAELHEENVILYATSWCPNCAQTRKLLKANNIPYFEYDVDKSSEGQRQFKQLHGNGVPVILIKNTLIRGYNPNAILAAVENHKILN
;
A
#
# COMPACT_ATOMS: atom_id res chain seq x y z
N MET A 1 -47.46 -6.44 -8.60
CA MET A 1 -46.42 -6.82 -9.55
C MET A 1 -45.34 -5.77 -9.73
N LYS A 2 -45.69 -4.47 -9.83
CA LYS A 2 -44.68 -3.40 -9.96
C LYS A 2 -43.76 -3.24 -8.73
N LYS A 3 -44.21 -3.54 -7.51
CA LYS A 3 -43.41 -3.43 -6.29
C LYS A 3 -42.29 -4.46 -6.15
N ILE A 4 -42.49 -5.64 -6.72
CA ILE A 4 -41.51 -6.75 -6.68
C ILE A 4 -40.32 -6.47 -7.62
N ALA A 5 -40.60 -5.88 -8.80
CA ALA A 5 -39.57 -5.50 -9.76
C ALA A 5 -38.63 -4.44 -9.20
N PHE A 6 -39.13 -3.45 -8.44
CA PHE A 6 -38.32 -2.44 -7.79
C PHE A 6 -37.41 -3.00 -6.70
N ILE A 7 -37.88 -3.97 -5.92
CA ILE A 7 -37.09 -4.62 -4.87
C ILE A 7 -35.94 -5.44 -5.46
N ALA A 8 -36.17 -6.14 -6.55
CA ALA A 8 -35.14 -6.94 -7.22
C ALA A 8 -34.02 -6.05 -7.82
N ILE A 9 -34.38 -4.91 -8.40
CA ILE A 9 -33.42 -3.95 -8.94
C ILE A 9 -32.60 -3.30 -7.81
N PHE A 10 -33.23 -2.96 -6.70
CA PHE A 10 -32.55 -2.36 -5.54
C PHE A 10 -31.56 -3.34 -4.89
N ALA A 11 -31.94 -4.61 -4.75
CA ALA A 11 -31.06 -5.66 -4.22
C ALA A 11 -29.83 -5.88 -5.12
N GLY A 12 -29.99 -5.84 -6.44
CA GLY A 12 -28.89 -5.95 -7.38
C GLY A 12 -27.89 -4.81 -7.29
N ILE A 13 -28.37 -3.59 -7.10
CA ILE A 13 -27.51 -2.39 -6.97
C ILE A 13 -26.72 -2.43 -5.66
N VAL A 14 -27.32 -2.81 -4.55
CA VAL A 14 -26.66 -2.89 -3.24
C VAL A 14 -25.58 -3.99 -3.23
N LEU A 15 -25.83 -5.14 -3.85
CA LEU A 15 -24.85 -6.22 -3.96
C LEU A 15 -23.66 -5.86 -4.85
N SER A 16 -23.88 -5.05 -5.89
CA SER A 16 -22.81 -4.59 -6.77
C SER A 16 -21.94 -3.51 -6.13
N TRP A 17 -22.49 -2.70 -5.26
CA TRP A 17 -21.77 -1.59 -4.63
C TRP A 17 -20.65 -2.04 -3.68
N GLY A 18 -20.87 -3.14 -2.96
CA GLY A 18 -19.84 -3.72 -2.09
C GLY A 18 -18.60 -4.17 -2.85
N LYS A 19 -18.76 -4.68 -4.08
CA LYS A 19 -17.64 -5.10 -4.93
C LYS A 19 -16.88 -3.92 -5.53
N ILE A 20 -17.55 -2.83 -5.83
CA ILE A 20 -16.94 -1.62 -6.38
C ILE A 20 -16.10 -0.91 -5.32
N HIS A 21 -16.58 -0.83 -4.09
CA HIS A 21 -15.83 -0.23 -2.99
C HIS A 21 -14.55 -0.98 -2.66
N ALA A 22 -14.59 -2.31 -2.66
CA ALA A 22 -13.41 -3.14 -2.42
C ALA A 22 -12.33 -2.95 -3.50
N PHE A 23 -12.74 -2.66 -4.75
CA PHE A 23 -11.81 -2.42 -5.86
C PHE A 23 -11.14 -1.04 -5.79
N ILE A 24 -11.82 -0.01 -5.26
CA ILE A 24 -11.34 1.37 -5.24
C ILE A 24 -10.41 1.66 -4.06
N THR A 25 -10.54 0.93 -2.94
CA THR A 25 -9.87 1.27 -1.67
C THR A 25 -8.66 0.41 -1.34
N ALA A 26 -8.43 -0.71 -2.02
CA ALA A 26 -7.30 -1.58 -1.74
C ALA A 26 -6.12 -1.23 -2.65
N ALA A 27 -5.00 -0.79 -2.08
CA ALA A 27 -3.75 -0.72 -2.80
C ALA A 27 -3.32 -2.13 -3.24
N PRO A 28 -2.72 -2.29 -4.43
CA PRO A 28 -2.18 -3.59 -4.84
C PRO A 28 -1.16 -4.10 -3.83
N ASP A 29 -1.31 -5.35 -3.42
CA ASP A 29 -0.38 -5.95 -2.46
C ASP A 29 0.84 -6.52 -3.19
N PHE A 30 1.78 -5.66 -3.53
CA PHE A 30 3.04 -6.08 -4.13
C PHE A 30 3.97 -6.78 -3.11
N ALA A 31 3.66 -6.69 -1.82
CA ALA A 31 4.43 -7.37 -0.79
C ALA A 31 4.36 -8.90 -0.91
N GLU A 32 3.31 -9.43 -1.52
CA GLU A 32 3.22 -10.88 -1.82
C GLU A 32 4.31 -11.37 -2.80
N LEU A 33 4.90 -10.46 -3.58
CA LEU A 33 5.98 -10.79 -4.51
C LEU A 33 7.33 -10.95 -3.82
N HIS A 34 7.44 -10.59 -2.57
CA HIS A 34 8.67 -10.60 -1.78
C HIS A 34 8.43 -11.34 -0.46
N GLU A 35 9.49 -11.85 0.13
CA GLU A 35 9.43 -12.45 1.47
C GLU A 35 9.19 -11.39 2.55
N GLU A 36 9.65 -10.18 2.31
CA GLU A 36 9.45 -9.04 3.17
C GLU A 36 8.04 -8.45 2.99
N ASN A 37 7.38 -8.19 4.10
CA ASN A 37 6.04 -7.59 4.10
C ASN A 37 6.07 -6.07 3.89
N VAL A 38 7.25 -5.48 3.79
CA VAL A 38 7.46 -4.04 3.65
C VAL A 38 8.26 -3.78 2.37
N ILE A 39 7.75 -2.90 1.53
CA ILE A 39 8.44 -2.42 0.33
C ILE A 39 8.65 -0.92 0.45
N LEU A 40 9.89 -0.48 0.28
CA LEU A 40 10.26 0.92 0.23
C LEU A 40 10.55 1.33 -1.21
N TYR A 41 9.82 2.32 -1.70
CA TYR A 41 10.09 2.96 -2.98
C TYR A 41 10.83 4.27 -2.71
N ALA A 42 12.07 4.33 -3.16
CA ALA A 42 12.99 5.38 -2.75
C ALA A 42 13.96 5.77 -3.88
N THR A 43 14.76 6.79 -3.63
CA THR A 43 15.88 7.19 -4.48
C THR A 43 17.14 7.32 -3.64
N SER A 44 18.31 7.32 -4.28
CA SER A 44 19.58 7.43 -3.57
C SER A 44 19.86 8.81 -3.00
N TRP A 45 19.26 9.85 -3.58
CA TRP A 45 19.50 11.26 -3.22
C TRP A 45 18.51 11.85 -2.22
N CYS A 46 17.47 11.13 -1.87
CA CYS A 46 16.35 11.63 -1.06
C CYS A 46 16.69 11.58 0.44
N PRO A 47 16.72 12.72 1.17
CA PRO A 47 17.00 12.74 2.61
C PRO A 47 15.94 12.00 3.44
N ASN A 48 14.65 12.14 3.10
CA ASN A 48 13.57 11.46 3.79
C ASN A 48 13.61 9.95 3.57
N CYS A 49 14.09 9.51 2.41
CA CYS A 49 14.34 8.09 2.16
C CYS A 49 15.43 7.54 3.08
N ALA A 50 16.50 8.30 3.28
CA ALA A 50 17.57 7.94 4.21
C ALA A 50 17.06 7.82 5.65
N GLN A 51 16.20 8.74 6.09
CA GLN A 51 15.56 8.68 7.41
C GLN A 51 14.66 7.45 7.54
N THR A 52 13.92 7.11 6.50
CA THR A 52 13.07 5.92 6.48
C THR A 52 13.90 4.64 6.60
N ARG A 53 15.02 4.55 5.87
CA ARG A 53 15.94 3.41 5.99
C ARG A 53 16.48 3.24 7.41
N LYS A 54 16.88 4.34 8.05
CA LYS A 54 17.35 4.34 9.44
C LYS A 54 16.27 3.85 10.40
N LEU A 55 15.04 4.32 10.24
CA LEU A 55 13.91 3.92 11.06
C LEU A 55 13.65 2.41 10.97
N LEU A 56 13.60 1.87 9.76
CA LEU A 56 13.35 0.46 9.53
C LEU A 56 14.46 -0.41 10.11
N LYS A 57 15.71 -0.03 9.91
CA LYS A 57 16.88 -0.74 10.46
C LYS A 57 16.94 -0.69 11.98
N ALA A 58 16.68 0.49 12.58
CA ALA A 58 16.71 0.67 14.03
C ALA A 58 15.64 -0.16 14.74
N ASN A 59 14.53 -0.46 14.07
CA ASN A 59 13.43 -1.25 14.61
C ASN A 59 13.46 -2.71 14.15
N ASN A 60 14.51 -3.14 13.48
CA ASN A 60 14.68 -4.51 12.97
C ASN A 60 13.53 -4.95 12.07
N ILE A 61 13.06 -4.05 11.20
CA ILE A 61 11.97 -4.29 10.26
C ILE A 61 12.59 -4.70 8.93
N PRO A 62 12.43 -5.96 8.48
CA PRO A 62 12.88 -6.37 7.15
C PRO A 62 12.07 -5.65 6.08
N TYR A 63 12.75 -5.17 5.04
CA TYR A 63 12.10 -4.50 3.93
C TYR A 63 12.83 -4.77 2.62
N PHE A 64 12.10 -4.72 1.53
CA PHE A 64 12.64 -4.70 0.18
C PHE A 64 12.62 -3.27 -0.35
N GLU A 65 13.68 -2.85 -1.01
CA GLU A 65 13.76 -1.48 -1.55
C GLU A 65 13.86 -1.51 -3.08
N TYR A 66 13.00 -0.70 -3.71
CA TYR A 66 13.12 -0.36 -5.11
C TYR A 66 13.69 1.06 -5.26
N ASP A 67 14.75 1.19 -6.05
CA ASP A 67 15.21 2.51 -6.52
C ASP A 67 14.36 2.88 -7.74
N VAL A 68 13.46 3.85 -7.58
CA VAL A 68 12.52 4.24 -8.64
C VAL A 68 13.18 4.97 -9.80
N ASP A 69 14.42 5.44 -9.63
CA ASP A 69 15.21 6.02 -10.72
C ASP A 69 15.89 4.95 -11.57
N LYS A 70 16.20 3.78 -11.00
CA LYS A 70 17.00 2.74 -11.64
C LYS A 70 16.22 1.48 -11.99
N SER A 71 15.20 1.15 -11.22
CA SER A 71 14.42 -0.08 -11.39
C SER A 71 13.17 0.17 -12.23
N SER A 72 13.06 -0.47 -13.38
CA SER A 72 11.84 -0.40 -14.21
C SER A 72 10.64 -1.01 -13.50
N GLU A 73 10.84 -2.11 -12.78
CA GLU A 73 9.79 -2.74 -11.97
C GLU A 73 9.35 -1.82 -10.82
N GLY A 74 10.32 -1.18 -10.14
CA GLY A 74 10.03 -0.22 -9.09
C GLY A 74 9.22 0.97 -9.60
N GLN A 75 9.56 1.50 -10.77
CA GLN A 75 8.79 2.57 -11.42
C GLN A 75 7.38 2.14 -11.76
N ARG A 76 7.21 0.93 -12.29
CA ARG A 76 5.91 0.38 -12.65
C ARG A 76 5.00 0.28 -11.43
N GLN A 77 5.48 -0.29 -10.35
CA GLN A 77 4.73 -0.40 -9.10
C GLN A 77 4.42 0.96 -8.50
N PHE A 78 5.41 1.85 -8.49
CA PHE A 78 5.28 3.21 -7.97
C PHE A 78 4.17 4.00 -8.69
N LYS A 79 4.09 3.87 -10.02
CA LYS A 79 3.02 4.48 -10.80
C LYS A 79 1.65 3.88 -10.47
N GLN A 80 1.57 2.56 -10.31
CA GLN A 80 0.31 1.89 -9.94
C GLN A 80 -0.16 2.29 -8.54
N LEU A 81 0.76 2.64 -7.66
CA LEU A 81 0.46 3.15 -6.32
C LEU A 81 0.18 4.65 -6.31
N HIS A 82 0.13 5.29 -7.47
CA HIS A 82 -0.06 6.74 -7.62
C HIS A 82 1.00 7.55 -6.86
N GLY A 83 2.25 7.11 -6.93
CA GLY A 83 3.37 7.80 -6.30
C GLY A 83 3.68 9.14 -6.96
N ASN A 84 3.70 10.21 -6.17
CA ASN A 84 4.04 11.57 -6.61
C ASN A 84 5.37 12.05 -6.06
N GLY A 85 5.95 11.31 -5.15
CA GLY A 85 7.22 11.65 -4.52
C GLY A 85 7.70 10.49 -3.68
N VAL A 86 8.94 10.58 -3.25
CA VAL A 86 9.59 9.55 -2.43
C VAL A 86 9.85 10.08 -1.03
N PRO A 87 9.87 9.24 0.00
CA PRO A 87 9.63 7.79 -0.05
C PRO A 87 8.14 7.44 -0.12
N VAL A 88 7.84 6.27 -0.65
CA VAL A 88 6.55 5.59 -0.52
C VAL A 88 6.81 4.25 0.14
N ILE A 89 6.07 3.91 1.17
CA ILE A 89 6.21 2.65 1.89
C ILE A 89 4.91 1.85 1.78
N LEU A 90 5.02 0.62 1.31
CA LEU A 90 3.90 -0.31 1.25
C LEU A 90 4.10 -1.39 2.30
N ILE A 91 3.19 -1.47 3.27
CA ILE A 91 3.20 -2.48 4.31
C ILE A 91 1.99 -3.37 4.08
N LYS A 92 2.20 -4.50 3.41
CA LYS A 92 1.15 -5.35 2.82
C LYS A 92 0.26 -4.52 1.90
N ASN A 93 -0.94 -4.16 2.34
CA ASN A 93 -1.89 -3.32 1.59
C ASN A 93 -2.04 -1.90 2.16
N THR A 94 -1.22 -1.55 3.14
CA THR A 94 -1.22 -0.21 3.75
C THR A 94 -0.16 0.65 3.09
N LEU A 95 -0.58 1.75 2.47
CA LEU A 95 0.29 2.67 1.77
C LEU A 95 0.56 3.91 2.62
N ILE A 96 1.84 4.23 2.80
CA ILE A 96 2.27 5.43 3.52
C ILE A 96 3.13 6.26 2.58
N ARG A 97 2.79 7.54 2.43
CA ARG A 97 3.52 8.50 1.60
C ARG A 97 4.31 9.44 2.48
N GLY A 98 5.60 9.57 2.16
CA GLY A 98 6.51 10.42 2.91
C GLY A 98 7.05 9.77 4.18
N TYR A 99 7.98 10.45 4.83
CA TYR A 99 8.57 10.00 6.08
C TYR A 99 7.61 10.32 7.24
N ASN A 100 6.94 9.30 7.73
CA ASN A 100 6.04 9.39 8.88
C ASN A 100 6.31 8.22 9.83
N PRO A 101 7.22 8.40 10.81
CA PRO A 101 7.64 7.30 11.68
C PRO A 101 6.49 6.68 12.46
N ASN A 102 5.56 7.50 12.97
CA ASN A 102 4.44 6.99 13.76
C ASN A 102 3.51 6.11 12.91
N ALA A 103 3.20 6.53 11.69
CA ALA A 103 2.34 5.77 10.78
C ALA A 103 3.03 4.47 10.33
N ILE A 104 4.33 4.51 10.04
CA ILE A 104 5.11 3.34 9.63
C ILE A 104 5.13 2.29 10.74
N LEU A 105 5.49 2.70 11.96
CA LEU A 105 5.57 1.79 13.10
C LEU A 105 4.20 1.23 13.47
N ALA A 106 3.15 2.05 13.44
CA ALA A 106 1.79 1.59 13.71
C ALA A 106 1.32 0.56 12.68
N ALA A 107 1.59 0.77 11.39
CA ALA A 107 1.21 -0.16 10.33
C ALA A 107 1.95 -1.51 10.46
N VAL A 108 3.24 -1.47 10.78
CA VAL A 108 4.03 -2.70 11.02
C VAL A 108 3.48 -3.47 12.22
N GLU A 109 3.18 -2.79 13.30
CA GLU A 109 2.63 -3.40 14.51
C GLU A 109 1.26 -4.03 14.25
N ASN A 110 0.38 -3.33 13.55
CA ASN A 110 -0.94 -3.85 13.20
C ASN A 110 -0.86 -5.15 12.38
N HIS A 111 0.08 -5.24 11.46
CA HIS A 111 0.26 -6.45 10.66
C HIS A 111 0.89 -7.60 11.46
N LYS A 112 1.70 -7.32 12.47
CA LYS A 112 2.21 -8.34 13.39
C LYS A 112 1.11 -8.96 14.24
N ILE A 113 0.17 -8.15 14.71
CA ILE A 113 -0.94 -8.61 15.55
C ILE A 113 -1.92 -9.49 14.76
N LEU A 114 -2.09 -9.21 13.46
CA LEU A 114 -3.00 -9.96 12.58
C LEU A 114 -2.42 -11.28 12.07
N ASN A 115 -1.15 -11.52 12.24
CA ASN A 115 -0.46 -12.76 11.91
C ASN A 115 -0.18 -13.57 13.17
#